data_30c768c7fce42c90f0cb7ecf56998148
#
_entry.id   30c768c7fce42c90f0cb7ecf56998148
#
_cell.length_a   1.000
_cell.length_b   1.000
_cell.length_c   1.000
_cell.angle_alpha   90.00
_cell.angle_beta   90.00
_cell.angle_gamma   90.00
#
_symmetry.space_group_name_H-M   'P 1'
#
loop_
_entity.id
_entity.type
_entity.pdbx_description
1 polymer ?
#
loop_
_entity_poly.entity_id
_entity_poly.type
_entity_poly.pdbx_seq_one_letter_code
_entity_poly.pdbx_strand_id
1 'polypeptide(L)'
;SVAAGLMQSNPYKEKGFQPGVYTKENYDKIDLHRPYVDDVILVSKDGKPMKRETDLIDVWFDSGAMPYAQIHYPFENKELLDSHQVYPADFIAEGVDQTRGWFFTLHAIATMVFDSISYKAVISNGLVLDKNGNKMSKRLGNAVDPFSTIEKYGSDPLRWYMITNSSPWDNLKFDVDGVEEVRRKFFGTLYNTYSFFALYANVDEFDYKEADVPMAERPEIDRWILSVLNTLVKNVDTSPRKQDVSFPNS
;
A
#
# COMPACT_ATOMS: atom_id res chain seq x y z
N SER A 1 12.55 30.58 -24.23
CA SER A 1 11.65 31.74 -24.31
C SER A 1 12.42 33.06 -24.37
N VAL A 2 13.37 33.30 -23.43
CA VAL A 2 14.20 34.52 -23.45
C VAL A 2 15.02 34.63 -24.75
N ALA A 3 15.70 33.56 -25.15
CA ALA A 3 16.49 33.55 -26.40
C ALA A 3 15.62 33.74 -27.66
N ALA A 4 14.35 33.43 -27.61
CA ALA A 4 13.39 33.64 -28.69
C ALA A 4 12.67 35.00 -28.61
N GLY A 5 13.02 35.87 -27.66
CA GLY A 5 12.42 37.19 -27.48
C GLY A 5 10.98 37.17 -26.96
N LEU A 6 10.49 36.06 -26.48
CA LEU A 6 9.11 35.85 -25.97
C LEU A 6 8.95 36.24 -24.49
N MET A 7 10.07 36.32 -23.76
CA MET A 7 10.14 36.75 -22.36
C MET A 7 11.37 37.64 -22.17
N GLN A 8 11.28 38.64 -21.27
CA GLN A 8 12.40 39.51 -20.96
C GLN A 8 13.47 38.80 -20.11
N SER A 9 13.05 37.98 -19.18
CA SER A 9 13.92 37.25 -18.28
C SER A 9 13.35 35.85 -17.95
N ASN A 10 14.18 35.02 -17.35
CA ASN A 10 13.74 33.71 -16.81
C ASN A 10 13.48 33.86 -15.29
N PRO A 11 12.23 33.88 -14.83
CA PRO A 11 11.85 34.12 -13.44
C PRO A 11 12.43 33.08 -12.47
N TYR A 12 12.65 31.86 -12.94
CA TYR A 12 13.22 30.81 -12.10
C TYR A 12 14.73 30.93 -11.91
N LYS A 13 15.43 31.36 -12.97
CA LYS A 13 16.87 31.63 -12.88
C LYS A 13 17.16 32.81 -11.94
N GLU A 14 16.32 33.81 -11.94
CA GLU A 14 16.44 34.97 -11.04
C GLU A 14 16.29 34.59 -9.56
N LYS A 15 15.47 33.58 -9.28
CA LYS A 15 15.32 33.01 -7.93
C LYS A 15 16.44 32.00 -7.57
N GLY A 16 17.42 31.80 -8.45
CA GLY A 16 18.55 30.90 -8.24
C GLY A 16 18.19 29.40 -8.36
N PHE A 17 17.10 29.09 -9.04
CA PHE A 17 16.78 27.69 -9.35
C PHE A 17 17.78 27.10 -10.35
N GLN A 18 18.25 25.89 -10.07
CA GLN A 18 19.22 25.16 -10.88
C GLN A 18 18.54 23.93 -11.50
N PRO A 19 18.33 23.91 -12.84
CA PRO A 19 17.83 22.72 -13.53
C PRO A 19 18.74 21.50 -13.33
N GLY A 20 18.13 20.32 -13.10
CA GLY A 20 18.88 19.08 -12.87
C GLY A 20 19.36 18.88 -11.42
N VAL A 21 19.04 19.79 -10.50
CA VAL A 21 19.29 19.65 -9.06
C VAL A 21 17.96 19.35 -8.36
N TYR A 22 17.76 18.12 -7.94
CA TYR A 22 16.49 17.58 -7.42
C TYR A 22 16.39 17.64 -5.89
N THR A 23 17.04 18.62 -5.25
CA THR A 23 16.94 18.80 -3.80
C THR A 23 15.74 19.66 -3.42
N LYS A 24 15.21 19.43 -2.22
CA LYS A 24 14.10 20.22 -1.69
C LYS A 24 14.42 21.72 -1.67
N GLU A 25 15.61 22.07 -1.22
CA GLU A 25 16.08 23.47 -1.12
C GLU A 25 16.13 24.18 -2.48
N ASN A 26 16.35 23.41 -3.56
CA ASN A 26 16.32 23.96 -4.92
C ASN A 26 14.89 24.15 -5.41
N TYR A 27 13.99 23.21 -5.12
CA TYR A 27 12.59 23.33 -5.52
C TYR A 27 11.81 24.33 -4.69
N ASP A 28 12.16 24.59 -3.44
CA ASP A 28 11.55 25.64 -2.61
C ASP A 28 11.77 27.06 -3.18
N LYS A 29 12.67 27.23 -4.16
CA LYS A 29 12.93 28.51 -4.85
C LYS A 29 11.91 28.84 -5.93
N ILE A 30 11.09 27.89 -6.35
CA ILE A 30 10.11 28.06 -7.41
C ILE A 30 8.72 27.63 -6.92
N ASP A 31 7.71 28.28 -7.49
CA ASP A 31 6.31 27.92 -7.28
C ASP A 31 5.66 27.69 -8.65
N LEU A 32 5.15 26.50 -8.88
CA LEU A 32 4.47 26.10 -10.11
C LEU A 32 2.95 26.24 -10.04
N HIS A 33 2.42 26.73 -8.91
CA HIS A 33 0.99 26.99 -8.77
C HIS A 33 0.58 28.29 -9.45
N ARG A 34 -0.72 28.45 -9.64
CA ARG A 34 -1.30 29.73 -10.05
C ARG A 34 -1.25 30.74 -8.89
N PRO A 35 -1.03 32.03 -9.17
CA PRO A 35 -0.83 32.66 -10.50
C PRO A 35 0.61 32.66 -11.00
N TYR A 36 1.57 32.15 -10.22
CA TYR A 36 3.02 32.34 -10.45
C TYR A 36 3.53 31.76 -11.77
N VAL A 37 2.84 30.78 -12.34
CA VAL A 37 3.21 30.09 -13.58
C VAL A 37 2.45 30.63 -14.80
N ASP A 38 1.43 31.48 -14.61
CA ASP A 38 0.53 31.90 -15.69
C ASP A 38 1.21 32.79 -16.73
N ASP A 39 2.22 33.56 -16.33
CA ASP A 39 3.00 34.46 -17.20
C ASP A 39 4.22 33.78 -17.87
N VAL A 40 4.45 32.51 -17.58
CA VAL A 40 5.57 31.77 -18.19
C VAL A 40 5.18 31.31 -19.59
N ILE A 41 5.92 31.81 -20.59
CA ILE A 41 5.75 31.43 -21.98
C ILE A 41 6.87 30.47 -22.38
N LEU A 42 6.51 29.28 -22.84
CA LEU A 42 7.43 28.29 -23.38
C LEU A 42 7.51 28.45 -24.91
N VAL A 43 8.50 27.80 -25.53
CA VAL A 43 8.69 27.78 -26.98
C VAL A 43 8.52 26.36 -27.49
N SER A 44 7.65 26.18 -28.48
CA SER A 44 7.48 24.90 -29.16
C SER A 44 8.71 24.57 -30.02
N LYS A 45 8.82 23.34 -30.49
CA LYS A 45 9.88 22.90 -31.42
C LYS A 45 9.89 23.74 -32.71
N ASP A 46 8.73 24.28 -33.10
CA ASP A 46 8.56 25.11 -34.30
C ASP A 46 8.75 26.61 -34.02
N GLY A 47 9.25 26.98 -32.85
CA GLY A 47 9.49 28.37 -32.47
C GLY A 47 8.25 29.18 -32.06
N LYS A 48 7.08 28.56 -31.94
CA LYS A 48 5.83 29.24 -31.57
C LYS A 48 5.70 29.38 -30.05
N PRO A 49 5.07 30.49 -29.55
CA PRO A 49 4.82 30.66 -28.14
C PRO A 49 3.79 29.61 -27.64
N MET A 50 4.09 29.02 -26.49
CA MET A 50 3.20 28.12 -25.77
C MET A 50 2.84 28.75 -24.43
N LYS A 51 1.54 28.93 -24.18
CA LYS A 51 1.01 29.39 -22.90
C LYS A 51 0.46 28.22 -22.12
N ARG A 52 0.44 28.37 -20.80
CA ARG A 52 -0.19 27.39 -19.93
C ARG A 52 -1.68 27.29 -20.27
N GLU A 53 -2.18 26.07 -20.36
CA GLU A 53 -3.61 25.81 -20.47
C GLU A 53 -4.32 26.23 -19.17
N THR A 54 -5.52 26.81 -19.25
CA THR A 54 -6.25 27.33 -18.09
C THR A 54 -6.95 26.22 -17.32
N ASP A 55 -7.30 25.15 -18.01
CA ASP A 55 -7.90 23.98 -17.39
C ASP A 55 -6.88 23.21 -16.54
N LEU A 56 -7.36 22.63 -15.45
CA LEU A 56 -6.57 21.72 -14.63
C LEU A 56 -6.63 20.31 -15.22
N ILE A 57 -5.51 19.62 -15.19
CA ILE A 57 -5.52 18.19 -15.50
C ILE A 57 -6.31 17.48 -14.40
N ASP A 58 -7.03 16.44 -14.80
CA ASP A 58 -7.80 15.63 -13.84
C ASP A 58 -6.86 15.03 -12.77
N VAL A 59 -7.23 15.15 -11.50
CA VAL A 59 -6.49 14.58 -10.37
C VAL A 59 -6.32 13.06 -10.50
N TRP A 60 -7.18 12.40 -11.23
CA TRP A 60 -7.05 10.98 -11.55
C TRP A 60 -5.86 10.68 -12.48
N PHE A 61 -5.42 11.66 -13.27
CA PHE A 61 -4.17 11.53 -14.01
C PHE A 61 -2.97 11.46 -13.06
N ASP A 62 -2.92 12.31 -12.05
CA ASP A 62 -1.84 12.30 -11.06
C ASP A 62 -1.77 10.96 -10.34
N SER A 63 -2.90 10.45 -9.86
CA SER A 63 -2.96 9.16 -9.18
C SER A 63 -2.65 7.99 -10.11
N GLY A 64 -3.10 8.04 -11.36
CA GLY A 64 -2.81 7.01 -12.38
C GLY A 64 -1.38 7.05 -12.91
N ALA A 65 -0.68 8.19 -12.76
CA ALA A 65 0.73 8.34 -13.12
C ALA A 65 1.70 7.88 -12.00
N MET A 66 1.19 7.49 -10.83
CA MET A 66 2.00 7.13 -9.66
C MET A 66 3.13 6.13 -9.95
N PRO A 67 2.94 5.04 -10.72
CA PRO A 67 4.01 4.08 -11.00
C PRO A 67 5.26 4.70 -11.63
N TYR A 68 5.09 5.75 -12.41
CA TYR A 68 6.16 6.46 -13.11
C TYR A 68 6.67 7.65 -12.30
N ALA A 69 5.75 8.38 -11.69
CA ALA A 69 6.05 9.59 -10.94
C ALA A 69 6.89 9.28 -9.68
N GLN A 70 6.62 8.18 -8.98
CA GLN A 70 7.35 7.81 -7.75
C GLN A 70 8.84 7.55 -7.98
N ILE A 71 9.23 7.12 -9.17
CA ILE A 71 10.64 6.89 -9.55
C ILE A 71 11.22 8.05 -10.37
N HIS A 72 10.45 9.13 -10.57
CA HIS A 72 10.81 10.31 -11.35
C HIS A 72 11.14 10.00 -12.82
N TYR A 73 10.46 9.02 -13.40
CA TYR A 73 10.58 8.69 -14.82
C TYR A 73 10.07 9.85 -15.70
N PRO A 74 10.67 10.18 -16.87
CA PRO A 74 11.85 9.55 -17.47
C PRO A 74 13.17 10.22 -17.11
N PHE A 75 13.21 11.10 -16.12
CA PHE A 75 14.36 11.94 -15.79
C PHE A 75 15.39 11.22 -14.93
N GLU A 76 14.92 10.33 -14.07
CA GLU A 76 15.72 9.47 -13.20
C GLU A 76 15.20 8.03 -13.28
N ASN A 77 16.02 7.06 -12.84
CA ASN A 77 15.65 5.65 -12.67
C ASN A 77 14.95 5.01 -13.89
N LYS A 78 15.25 5.53 -15.10
CA LYS A 78 14.60 5.10 -16.34
C LYS A 78 14.77 3.59 -16.58
N GLU A 79 15.92 3.05 -16.23
CA GLU A 79 16.25 1.64 -16.37
C GLU A 79 15.34 0.71 -15.54
N LEU A 80 14.85 1.14 -14.39
CA LEU A 80 13.97 0.32 -13.54
C LEU A 80 12.64 0.03 -14.22
N LEU A 81 12.12 0.98 -14.98
CA LEU A 81 10.88 0.84 -15.72
C LEU A 81 11.11 0.14 -17.06
N ASP A 82 12.11 0.58 -17.83
CA ASP A 82 12.41 0.05 -19.16
C ASP A 82 12.83 -1.43 -19.11
N SER A 83 13.46 -1.88 -18.01
CA SER A 83 13.83 -3.29 -17.78
C SER A 83 12.73 -4.14 -17.16
N HIS A 84 11.55 -3.58 -16.91
CA HIS A 84 10.43 -4.24 -16.25
C HIS A 84 10.71 -4.75 -14.82
N GLN A 85 11.67 -4.15 -14.11
CA GLN A 85 11.97 -4.53 -12.72
C GLN A 85 10.89 -4.11 -11.73
N VAL A 86 10.31 -2.92 -11.93
CA VAL A 86 9.31 -2.35 -11.02
C VAL A 86 7.95 -2.15 -11.69
N TYR A 87 7.83 -2.49 -12.96
CA TYR A 87 6.63 -2.25 -13.75
C TYR A 87 6.44 -3.31 -14.84
N PRO A 88 5.22 -3.84 -15.08
CA PRO A 88 3.97 -3.58 -14.30
C PRO A 88 4.06 -4.05 -12.85
N ALA A 89 3.24 -3.48 -11.96
CA ALA A 89 3.16 -3.94 -10.58
C ALA A 89 2.75 -5.42 -10.51
N ASP A 90 3.35 -6.18 -9.60
CA ASP A 90 2.99 -7.60 -9.46
C ASP A 90 1.57 -7.75 -8.91
N PHE A 91 1.17 -6.86 -7.98
CA PHE A 91 -0.10 -6.93 -7.31
C PHE A 91 -0.56 -5.55 -6.83
N ILE A 92 -1.88 -5.29 -6.93
CA ILE A 92 -2.55 -4.16 -6.30
C ILE A 92 -3.84 -4.61 -5.60
N ALA A 93 -4.28 -3.89 -4.56
CA ALA A 93 -5.51 -4.16 -3.84
C ALA A 93 -6.14 -2.86 -3.35
N GLU A 94 -7.40 -2.62 -3.74
CA GLU A 94 -8.20 -1.47 -3.32
C GLU A 94 -9.69 -1.84 -3.36
N GLY A 95 -10.55 -0.92 -2.94
CA GLY A 95 -11.99 -1.11 -2.94
C GLY A 95 -12.59 -1.26 -4.35
N VAL A 96 -13.73 -1.92 -4.44
CA VAL A 96 -14.46 -2.19 -5.69
C VAL A 96 -14.83 -0.91 -6.46
N ASP A 97 -14.99 0.22 -5.79
CA ASP A 97 -15.25 1.53 -6.39
C ASP A 97 -14.10 2.01 -7.30
N GLN A 98 -12.88 1.51 -7.08
CA GLN A 98 -11.70 1.84 -7.89
C GLN A 98 -11.71 1.22 -9.29
N THR A 99 -12.64 0.35 -9.61
CA THR A 99 -12.93 -0.09 -10.99
C THR A 99 -13.35 1.07 -11.90
N ARG A 100 -13.90 2.14 -11.33
CA ARG A 100 -14.23 3.41 -12.01
C ARG A 100 -13.37 4.59 -11.54
N GLY A 101 -12.22 4.31 -10.96
CA GLY A 101 -11.29 5.29 -10.44
C GLY A 101 -9.85 4.85 -10.72
N TRP A 102 -9.10 4.56 -9.68
CA TRP A 102 -7.67 4.32 -9.77
C TRP A 102 -7.27 3.12 -10.65
N PHE A 103 -7.98 1.99 -10.58
CA PHE A 103 -7.69 0.84 -11.44
C PHE A 103 -7.82 1.20 -12.91
N PHE A 104 -8.86 1.97 -13.27
CA PHE A 104 -9.07 2.42 -14.64
C PHE A 104 -7.97 3.39 -15.10
N THR A 105 -7.65 4.41 -14.30
CA THR A 105 -6.68 5.44 -14.68
C THR A 105 -5.26 4.89 -14.78
N LEU A 106 -4.85 4.00 -13.86
CA LEU A 106 -3.60 3.26 -13.98
C LEU A 106 -3.49 2.54 -15.32
N HIS A 107 -4.53 1.80 -15.69
CA HIS A 107 -4.53 0.99 -16.91
C HIS A 107 -4.62 1.85 -18.17
N ALA A 108 -5.42 2.91 -18.15
CA ALA A 108 -5.56 3.83 -19.27
C ALA A 108 -4.23 4.52 -19.61
N ILE A 109 -3.52 5.05 -18.60
CA ILE A 109 -2.22 5.69 -18.81
C ILE A 109 -1.18 4.67 -19.29
N ALA A 110 -1.14 3.48 -18.67
CA ALA A 110 -0.24 2.41 -19.05
C ALA A 110 -0.39 2.02 -20.53
N THR A 111 -1.64 1.86 -20.96
CA THR A 111 -1.94 1.49 -22.36
C THR A 111 -1.58 2.61 -23.33
N MET A 112 -1.95 3.86 -23.02
CA MET A 112 -1.70 4.99 -23.91
C MET A 112 -0.22 5.36 -24.03
N VAL A 113 0.57 5.23 -22.97
CA VAL A 113 1.95 5.73 -22.94
C VAL A 113 2.97 4.61 -23.15
N PHE A 114 2.69 3.41 -22.67
CA PHE A 114 3.65 2.30 -22.64
C PHE A 114 3.19 1.06 -23.42
N ASP A 115 2.01 1.08 -24.02
CA ASP A 115 1.39 -0.09 -24.67
C ASP A 115 1.45 -1.35 -23.79
N SER A 116 1.16 -1.19 -22.51
CA SER A 116 1.33 -2.20 -21.47
C SER A 116 0.18 -2.21 -20.49
N ILE A 117 0.08 -3.30 -19.72
CA ILE A 117 -0.74 -3.35 -18.50
C ILE A 117 -0.03 -2.59 -17.37
N SER A 118 -0.78 -2.07 -16.41
CA SER A 118 -0.20 -1.39 -15.24
C SER A 118 0.08 -2.33 -14.07
N TYR A 119 -0.63 -3.44 -13.99
CA TYR A 119 -0.51 -4.44 -12.93
C TYR A 119 -0.85 -5.83 -13.46
N LYS A 120 -0.24 -6.87 -12.87
CA LYS A 120 -0.42 -8.28 -13.25
C LYS A 120 -1.58 -8.93 -12.51
N ALA A 121 -1.78 -8.58 -11.24
CA ALA A 121 -2.86 -9.09 -10.41
C ALA A 121 -3.53 -7.97 -9.61
N VAL A 122 -4.83 -8.11 -9.37
CA VAL A 122 -5.62 -7.16 -8.59
C VAL A 122 -6.63 -7.89 -7.70
N ILE A 123 -6.74 -7.46 -6.45
CA ILE A 123 -7.87 -7.78 -5.60
C ILE A 123 -8.76 -6.55 -5.47
N SER A 124 -10.00 -6.69 -5.92
CA SER A 124 -11.03 -5.68 -5.74
C SER A 124 -11.77 -5.98 -4.45
N ASN A 125 -11.43 -5.24 -3.38
CA ASN A 125 -11.99 -5.47 -2.05
C ASN A 125 -13.47 -5.07 -1.99
N GLY A 126 -14.25 -5.87 -1.27
CA GLY A 126 -15.62 -5.53 -0.91
C GLY A 126 -15.69 -4.30 0.03
N LEU A 127 -16.90 -3.79 0.22
CA LEU A 127 -17.13 -2.65 1.10
C LEU A 127 -17.10 -3.07 2.57
N VAL A 128 -16.62 -2.16 3.43
CA VAL A 128 -16.79 -2.30 4.87
C VAL A 128 -18.13 -1.68 5.27
N LEU A 129 -19.05 -2.51 5.75
CA LEU A 129 -20.39 -2.16 6.17
C LEU A 129 -20.51 -2.17 7.69
N ASP A 130 -21.53 -1.56 8.24
CA ASP A 130 -21.84 -1.71 9.67
C ASP A 130 -22.26 -3.17 9.99
N LYS A 131 -22.41 -3.49 11.27
CA LYS A 131 -22.80 -4.83 11.72
C LYS A 131 -24.13 -5.33 11.16
N ASN A 132 -25.00 -4.42 10.73
CA ASN A 132 -26.30 -4.75 10.12
C ASN A 132 -26.20 -4.87 8.59
N GLY A 133 -25.06 -4.59 7.98
CA GLY A 133 -24.85 -4.64 6.54
C GLY A 133 -25.21 -3.34 5.81
N ASN A 134 -25.35 -2.21 6.53
CA ASN A 134 -25.59 -0.90 5.92
C ASN A 134 -24.28 -0.18 5.64
N LYS A 135 -24.25 0.66 4.61
CA LYS A 135 -23.10 1.51 4.30
C LYS A 135 -22.83 2.46 5.47
N MET A 136 -21.60 2.50 5.94
CA MET A 136 -21.17 3.42 6.99
C MET A 136 -21.16 4.86 6.48
N SER A 137 -21.68 5.78 7.28
CA SER A 137 -21.59 7.22 7.01
C SER A 137 -21.57 8.02 8.30
N LYS A 138 -20.78 9.09 8.33
CA LYS A 138 -20.75 10.02 9.47
C LYS A 138 -22.12 10.63 9.75
N ARG A 139 -22.91 10.88 8.70
CA ARG A 139 -24.26 11.46 8.80
C ARG A 139 -25.25 10.53 9.53
N LEU A 140 -25.12 9.23 9.36
CA LEU A 140 -25.96 8.22 10.01
C LEU A 140 -25.47 7.83 11.41
N GLY A 141 -24.29 8.27 11.81
CA GLY A 141 -23.70 7.93 13.11
C GLY A 141 -23.30 6.45 13.26
N ASN A 142 -23.27 5.69 12.17
CA ASN A 142 -22.90 4.27 12.16
C ASN A 142 -21.46 4.02 11.67
N ALA A 143 -20.70 5.09 11.44
CA ALA A 143 -19.29 4.96 11.09
C ALA A 143 -18.44 4.69 12.33
N VAL A 144 -17.60 3.66 12.26
CA VAL A 144 -16.63 3.35 13.31
C VAL A 144 -15.34 4.12 13.02
N ASP A 145 -14.83 4.84 14.01
CA ASP A 145 -13.54 5.51 13.88
C ASP A 145 -12.40 4.52 14.05
N PRO A 146 -11.56 4.33 13.02
CA PRO A 146 -10.45 3.37 13.07
C PRO A 146 -9.39 3.72 14.12
N PHE A 147 -9.13 5.01 14.37
CA PHE A 147 -8.11 5.42 15.32
C PHE A 147 -8.49 5.11 16.77
N SER A 148 -9.71 5.43 17.17
CA SER A 148 -10.20 5.07 18.50
C SER A 148 -10.32 3.56 18.69
N THR A 149 -10.60 2.82 17.61
CA THR A 149 -10.64 1.36 17.64
C THR A 149 -9.23 0.79 17.83
N ILE A 150 -8.23 1.31 17.13
CA ILE A 150 -6.83 0.93 17.29
C ILE A 150 -6.32 1.26 18.68
N GLU A 151 -6.64 2.43 19.20
CA GLU A 151 -6.24 2.84 20.56
C GLU A 151 -6.80 1.88 21.63
N LYS A 152 -8.04 1.47 21.48
CA LYS A 152 -8.71 0.60 22.47
C LYS A 152 -8.33 -0.88 22.34
N TYR A 153 -8.21 -1.40 21.15
CA TYR A 153 -8.05 -2.85 20.91
C TYR A 153 -6.70 -3.26 20.37
N GLY A 154 -5.91 -2.31 19.88
CA GLY A 154 -4.66 -2.57 19.17
C GLY A 154 -4.84 -2.72 17.66
N SER A 155 -3.79 -2.43 16.90
CA SER A 155 -3.79 -2.54 15.43
C SER A 155 -3.87 -3.99 14.94
N ASP A 156 -3.18 -4.91 15.62
CA ASP A 156 -3.09 -6.31 15.18
C ASP A 156 -4.43 -7.05 15.30
N PRO A 157 -5.20 -6.94 16.40
CA PRO A 157 -6.54 -7.50 16.47
C PRO A 157 -7.49 -6.95 15.40
N LEU A 158 -7.43 -5.65 15.12
CA LEU A 158 -8.23 -5.04 14.07
C LEU A 158 -7.87 -5.60 12.68
N ARG A 159 -6.58 -5.62 12.34
CA ARG A 159 -6.09 -6.16 11.06
C ARG A 159 -6.44 -7.63 10.90
N TRP A 160 -6.24 -8.43 11.94
CA TRP A 160 -6.57 -9.84 11.94
C TRP A 160 -8.06 -10.07 11.70
N TYR A 161 -8.91 -9.35 12.43
CA TYR A 161 -10.36 -9.42 12.25
C TYR A 161 -10.76 -9.09 10.80
N MET A 162 -10.22 -8.04 10.22
CA MET A 162 -10.54 -7.61 8.86
C MET A 162 -10.14 -8.65 7.80
N ILE A 163 -9.03 -9.37 8.03
CA ILE A 163 -8.54 -10.38 7.07
C ILE A 163 -9.29 -11.70 7.23
N THR A 164 -9.67 -12.08 8.46
CA THR A 164 -10.22 -13.43 8.73
C THR A 164 -11.75 -13.50 8.75
N ASN A 165 -12.44 -12.35 8.80
CA ASN A 165 -13.88 -12.32 8.98
C ASN A 165 -14.68 -12.52 7.69
N SER A 166 -14.11 -12.22 6.52
CA SER A 166 -14.72 -12.43 5.21
C SER A 166 -13.68 -12.56 4.12
N SER A 167 -14.08 -13.13 2.96
CA SER A 167 -13.23 -13.11 1.77
C SER A 167 -12.96 -11.67 1.32
N PRO A 168 -11.79 -11.35 0.74
CA PRO A 168 -11.43 -9.98 0.38
C PRO A 168 -12.42 -9.28 -0.57
N TRP A 169 -13.02 -10.04 -1.48
CA TRP A 169 -13.99 -9.53 -2.47
C TRP A 169 -15.44 -9.44 -1.94
N ASP A 170 -15.72 -10.00 -0.76
CA ASP A 170 -17.02 -9.90 -0.13
C ASP A 170 -17.13 -8.67 0.76
N ASN A 171 -18.35 -8.18 0.95
CA ASN A 171 -18.59 -7.09 1.86
C ASN A 171 -18.38 -7.54 3.31
N LEU A 172 -17.53 -6.84 4.03
CA LEU A 172 -17.26 -7.09 5.43
C LEU A 172 -18.32 -6.40 6.31
N LYS A 173 -19.06 -7.16 7.10
CA LYS A 173 -19.88 -6.59 8.18
C LYS A 173 -19.00 -6.37 9.41
N PHE A 174 -18.67 -5.12 9.65
CA PHE A 174 -17.76 -4.75 10.72
C PHE A 174 -18.49 -4.66 12.06
N ASP A 175 -18.04 -5.46 13.02
CA ASP A 175 -18.51 -5.46 14.40
C ASP A 175 -17.32 -5.31 15.36
N VAL A 176 -17.38 -4.30 16.22
CA VAL A 176 -16.36 -4.03 17.23
C VAL A 176 -16.23 -5.19 18.24
N ASP A 177 -17.35 -5.85 18.54
CA ASP A 177 -17.35 -7.02 19.45
C ASP A 177 -16.53 -8.17 18.87
N GLY A 178 -16.51 -8.33 17.53
CA GLY A 178 -15.67 -9.30 16.85
C GLY A 178 -14.17 -8.99 16.97
N VAL A 179 -13.79 -7.70 16.94
CA VAL A 179 -12.40 -7.27 17.20
C VAL A 179 -11.97 -7.61 18.63
N GLU A 180 -12.85 -7.37 19.61
CA GLU A 180 -12.63 -7.72 21.02
C GLU A 180 -12.48 -9.24 21.19
N GLU A 181 -13.28 -10.02 20.50
CA GLU A 181 -13.21 -11.48 20.54
C GLU A 181 -11.86 -11.98 20.00
N VAL A 182 -11.37 -11.46 18.87
CA VAL A 182 -10.06 -11.77 18.31
C VAL A 182 -8.95 -11.39 19.29
N ARG A 183 -9.01 -10.20 19.87
CA ARG A 183 -8.06 -9.75 20.89
C ARG A 183 -7.97 -10.73 22.05
N ARG A 184 -9.11 -11.15 22.58
CA ARG A 184 -9.20 -12.02 23.74
C ARG A 184 -8.83 -13.47 23.43
N LYS A 185 -9.41 -14.04 22.37
CA LYS A 185 -9.26 -15.48 22.07
C LYS A 185 -7.93 -15.79 21.40
N PHE A 186 -7.57 -15.05 20.37
CA PHE A 186 -6.34 -15.35 19.60
C PHE A 186 -5.11 -14.69 20.25
N PHE A 187 -5.08 -13.36 20.31
CA PHE A 187 -3.90 -12.65 20.83
C PHE A 187 -3.71 -12.87 22.33
N GLY A 188 -4.79 -12.96 23.11
CA GLY A 188 -4.72 -13.27 24.52
C GLY A 188 -4.12 -14.66 24.78
N THR A 189 -4.50 -15.67 24.00
CA THR A 189 -3.93 -17.01 24.09
C THR A 189 -2.45 -17.01 23.72
N LEU A 190 -2.07 -16.34 22.62
CA LEU A 190 -0.68 -16.22 22.20
C LEU A 190 0.17 -15.53 23.28
N TYR A 191 -0.32 -14.42 23.82
CA TYR A 191 0.35 -13.69 24.88
C TYR A 191 0.51 -14.54 26.15
N ASN A 192 -0.54 -15.25 26.57
CA ASN A 192 -0.48 -16.10 27.76
C ASN A 192 0.49 -17.27 27.56
N THR A 193 0.55 -17.85 26.37
CA THR A 193 1.53 -18.90 26.05
C THR A 193 2.97 -18.38 26.18
N TYR A 194 3.23 -17.20 25.62
CA TYR A 194 4.54 -16.56 25.76
C TYR A 194 4.85 -16.20 27.21
N SER A 195 3.89 -15.63 27.93
CA SER A 195 4.09 -15.24 29.34
C SER A 195 4.37 -16.42 30.23
N PHE A 196 3.71 -17.56 30.01
CA PHE A 196 3.96 -18.80 30.70
C PHE A 196 5.39 -19.28 30.42
N PHE A 197 5.79 -19.34 29.15
CA PHE A 197 7.16 -19.72 28.80
C PHE A 197 8.19 -18.76 29.43
N ALA A 198 8.02 -17.46 29.32
CA ALA A 198 8.94 -16.46 29.81
C ALA A 198 9.10 -16.52 31.35
N LEU A 199 8.00 -16.79 32.05
CA LEU A 199 8.05 -16.96 33.53
C LEU A 199 9.01 -18.08 33.93
N TYR A 200 8.85 -19.26 33.34
CA TYR A 200 9.69 -20.41 33.69
C TYR A 200 11.10 -20.31 33.13
N ALA A 201 11.24 -19.79 31.90
CA ALA A 201 12.56 -19.55 31.34
C ALA A 201 13.41 -18.60 32.18
N ASN A 202 12.79 -17.57 32.78
CA ASN A 202 13.50 -16.68 33.73
C ASN A 202 13.81 -17.34 35.06
N VAL A 203 12.93 -18.20 35.58
CA VAL A 203 13.17 -18.93 36.84
C VAL A 203 14.28 -19.95 36.69
N ASP A 204 14.29 -20.65 35.55
CA ASP A 204 15.27 -21.70 35.26
C ASP A 204 16.57 -21.16 34.64
N GLU A 205 16.68 -19.83 34.46
CA GLU A 205 17.82 -19.16 33.81
C GLU A 205 18.12 -19.73 32.41
N PHE A 206 17.07 -20.10 31.67
CA PHE A 206 17.17 -20.70 30.35
C PHE A 206 17.80 -19.74 29.33
N ASP A 207 18.90 -20.17 28.70
CA ASP A 207 19.66 -19.34 27.75
C ASP A 207 19.85 -19.97 26.36
N TYR A 208 19.13 -21.05 26.07
CA TYR A 208 19.17 -21.78 24.79
C TYR A 208 20.57 -22.34 24.43
N LYS A 209 21.35 -22.78 25.43
CA LYS A 209 22.67 -23.40 25.20
C LYS A 209 22.65 -24.92 25.33
N GLU A 210 21.51 -25.51 25.67
CA GLU A 210 21.36 -26.93 25.77
C GLU A 210 21.57 -27.62 24.43
N ALA A 211 22.11 -28.82 24.46
CA ALA A 211 22.30 -29.62 23.28
C ALA A 211 20.93 -30.00 22.66
N ASP A 212 20.85 -29.97 21.34
CA ASP A 212 19.63 -30.40 20.62
C ASP A 212 19.32 -31.87 20.93
N VAL A 213 18.09 -32.14 21.37
CA VAL A 213 17.59 -33.51 21.53
C VAL A 213 17.15 -34.04 20.18
N PRO A 214 17.70 -35.18 19.71
CA PRO A 214 17.30 -35.81 18.45
C PRO A 214 15.79 -36.06 18.41
N MET A 215 15.18 -35.90 17.23
CA MET A 215 13.72 -36.01 17.06
C MET A 215 13.16 -37.36 17.59
N ALA A 216 13.90 -38.44 17.42
CA ALA A 216 13.48 -39.80 17.84
C ALA A 216 13.44 -39.95 19.36
N GLU A 217 14.22 -39.13 20.09
CA GLU A 217 14.33 -39.17 21.55
C GLU A 217 13.36 -38.22 22.27
N ARG A 218 12.70 -37.32 21.48
CA ARG A 218 11.72 -36.38 22.02
C ARG A 218 10.43 -37.09 22.43
N PRO A 219 9.75 -36.65 23.49
CA PRO A 219 8.41 -37.13 23.83
C PRO A 219 7.43 -37.02 22.64
N GLU A 220 6.44 -37.88 22.61
CA GLU A 220 5.45 -37.93 21.52
C GLU A 220 4.72 -36.61 21.36
N ILE A 221 4.35 -35.94 22.44
CA ILE A 221 3.68 -34.65 22.43
C ILE A 221 4.53 -33.55 21.77
N ASP A 222 5.85 -33.55 22.00
CA ASP A 222 6.77 -32.58 21.40
C ASP A 222 6.91 -32.85 19.90
N ARG A 223 7.01 -34.10 19.50
CA ARG A 223 7.03 -34.50 18.08
C ARG A 223 5.74 -34.12 17.36
N TRP A 224 4.61 -34.31 18.04
CA TRP A 224 3.30 -33.93 17.50
C TRP A 224 3.19 -32.42 17.26
N ILE A 225 3.50 -31.58 18.23
CA ILE A 225 3.36 -30.13 18.08
C ILE A 225 4.32 -29.56 17.03
N LEU A 226 5.55 -30.10 16.94
CA LEU A 226 6.50 -29.71 15.91
C LEU A 226 6.03 -30.13 14.51
N SER A 227 5.39 -31.30 14.39
CA SER A 227 4.77 -31.73 13.13
C SER A 227 3.63 -30.81 12.69
N VAL A 228 2.76 -30.42 13.64
CA VAL A 228 1.67 -29.46 13.39
C VAL A 228 2.22 -28.11 12.96
N LEU A 229 3.24 -27.59 13.67
CA LEU A 229 3.89 -26.32 13.33
C LEU A 229 4.50 -26.35 11.91
N ASN A 230 5.26 -27.40 11.59
CA ASN A 230 5.87 -27.52 10.25
C ASN A 230 4.82 -27.63 9.14
N THR A 231 3.71 -28.30 9.42
CA THR A 231 2.58 -28.40 8.49
C THR A 231 1.95 -27.02 8.29
N LEU A 232 1.73 -26.25 9.35
CA LEU A 232 1.22 -24.89 9.28
C LEU A 232 2.15 -23.99 8.45
N VAL A 233 3.47 -23.99 8.75
CA VAL A 233 4.47 -23.22 8.01
C VAL A 233 4.44 -23.56 6.51
N LYS A 234 4.41 -24.86 6.18
CA LYS A 234 4.31 -25.31 4.79
C LYS A 234 3.05 -24.80 4.11
N ASN A 235 1.89 -24.89 4.77
CA ASN A 235 0.63 -24.44 4.21
C ASN A 235 0.62 -22.94 3.99
N VAL A 236 1.10 -22.15 4.94
CA VAL A 236 1.20 -20.69 4.82
C VAL A 236 2.17 -20.28 3.71
N ASP A 237 3.34 -20.91 3.62
CA ASP A 237 4.35 -20.59 2.59
C ASP A 237 3.88 -20.99 1.17
N THR A 238 3.09 -22.03 1.04
CA THR A 238 2.63 -22.53 -0.28
C THR A 238 1.35 -21.87 -0.77
N SER A 239 0.49 -21.35 0.13
CA SER A 239 -0.79 -20.74 -0.23
C SER A 239 -0.65 -19.48 -1.13
N PRO A 240 0.25 -18.55 -0.87
CA PRO A 240 0.45 -17.39 -1.74
C PRO A 240 1.06 -17.70 -3.10
N ARG A 241 1.79 -18.82 -3.21
CA ARG A 241 2.48 -19.22 -4.45
C ARG A 241 1.61 -19.98 -5.45
N LYS A 242 0.53 -20.56 -4.99
CA LYS A 242 -0.50 -21.14 -5.86
C LYS A 242 -1.54 -20.04 -6.06
N GLN A 243 -1.59 -19.41 -7.19
CA GLN A 243 -2.55 -18.38 -7.62
C GLN A 243 -4.05 -18.71 -7.38
N ASP A 244 -4.34 -19.69 -6.57
CA ASP A 244 -5.64 -19.98 -6.03
C ASP A 244 -5.86 -19.12 -4.78
N VAL A 245 -6.51 -17.99 -4.99
CA VAL A 245 -7.02 -17.11 -3.93
C VAL A 245 -8.24 -17.73 -3.24
N SER A 246 -8.31 -19.03 -3.16
CA SER A 246 -9.24 -19.75 -2.30
C SER A 246 -8.62 -19.84 -0.91
N PHE A 247 -8.97 -18.89 -0.05
CA PHE A 247 -8.77 -19.12 1.38
C PHE A 247 -9.56 -20.38 1.77
N PRO A 248 -8.96 -21.35 2.48
CA PRO A 248 -9.71 -22.49 2.94
C PRO A 248 -10.86 -21.97 3.82
N ASN A 249 -12.07 -22.31 3.44
CA ASN A 249 -13.22 -22.14 4.32
C ASN A 249 -12.90 -22.84 5.64
N SER A 250 -12.92 -22.07 6.71
CA SER A 250 -12.77 -22.52 8.10
C SER A 250 -13.84 -23.52 8.49
#